data_53703ca98fd037762b1e171b56617900
#
_entry.id   53703ca98fd037762b1e171b56617900
#
_cell.length_a   1.000
_cell.length_b   1.000
_cell.length_c   1.000
_cell.angle_alpha   90.00
_cell.angle_beta   90.00
_cell.angle_gamma   90.00
#
_symmetry.space_group_name_H-M   'P 1'
#
loop_
_entity.id
_entity.type
_entity.pdbx_description
1 polymer ?
#
loop_
_entity_poly.entity_id
_entity_poly.type
_entity_poly.pdbx_seq_one_letter_code
_entity_poly.pdbx_strand_id
1 'polypeptide(L)'
;METEFDGVITPLKTDISTGDAITPREVRYSFKLMLEDRSIEIWAYNLETVLAEKLETVVSRVTTNTRMRDFYDLHILSQLHGQSIVPADLRAALIATAKKRGTEKYLADAPAAFDEVEADPNMEKLWRAYQKKFSYAADLSWHTVVESIRSLYRLARAE
;
A
#
# COMPACT_ATOMS: atom_id res chain seq x y z
N MET A 1 -1.18 -24.72 5.41
CA MET A 1 -2.39 -25.20 6.07
C MET A 1 -3.41 -25.54 4.99
N GLU A 2 -4.10 -26.66 5.09
CA GLU A 2 -5.18 -27.03 4.18
C GLU A 2 -6.50 -26.87 4.92
N THR A 3 -7.50 -26.38 4.23
CA THR A 3 -8.87 -26.27 4.72
C THR A 3 -9.77 -27.10 3.82
N GLU A 4 -10.72 -27.82 4.42
CA GLU A 4 -11.71 -28.62 3.70
C GLU A 4 -13.10 -28.09 3.99
N PHE A 5 -13.88 -27.89 2.95
CA PHE A 5 -15.28 -27.54 3.03
C PHE A 5 -16.05 -28.29 1.97
N ASP A 6 -17.03 -29.10 2.38
CA ASP A 6 -17.90 -29.91 1.50
C ASP A 6 -17.11 -30.75 0.46
N GLY A 7 -16.02 -31.40 0.92
CA GLY A 7 -15.16 -32.20 0.06
C GLY A 7 -14.19 -31.44 -0.84
N VAL A 8 -14.20 -30.10 -0.78
CA VAL A 8 -13.28 -29.24 -1.52
C VAL A 8 -12.10 -28.86 -0.62
N ILE A 9 -10.90 -29.31 -1.01
CA ILE A 9 -9.66 -28.97 -0.30
C ILE A 9 -9.11 -27.66 -0.89
N THR A 10 -8.97 -26.65 -0.04
CA THR A 10 -8.41 -25.35 -0.43
C THR A 10 -7.15 -25.06 0.39
N PRO A 11 -5.99 -24.83 -0.26
CA PRO A 11 -4.79 -24.42 0.44
C PRO A 11 -4.95 -23.01 0.99
N LEU A 12 -4.74 -22.86 2.31
CA LEU A 12 -4.66 -21.56 2.97
C LEU A 12 -3.21 -21.17 3.19
N LYS A 13 -2.77 -20.12 2.51
CA LYS A 13 -1.47 -19.52 2.71
C LYS A 13 -1.58 -18.36 3.70
N THR A 14 -0.79 -18.43 4.77
CA THR A 14 -0.64 -17.33 5.73
C THR A 14 0.81 -16.86 5.70
N ASP A 15 1.03 -15.60 5.40
CA ASP A 15 2.33 -14.96 5.49
C ASP A 15 2.42 -14.29 6.88
N ILE A 16 3.48 -14.60 7.63
CA ILE A 16 3.69 -14.05 8.97
C ILE A 16 4.94 -13.18 8.92
N SER A 17 4.77 -11.92 9.31
CA SER A 17 5.84 -10.95 9.49
C SER A 17 5.92 -10.54 10.97
N THR A 18 7.11 -10.20 11.44
CA THR A 18 7.33 -9.75 12.81
C THR A 18 8.22 -8.53 12.84
N GLY A 19 7.97 -7.65 13.82
CA GLY A 19 8.81 -6.49 14.08
C GLY A 19 8.56 -5.32 13.16
N ASP A 20 7.41 -5.24 12.48
CA ASP A 20 7.01 -4.08 11.70
C ASP A 20 6.81 -2.85 12.58
N ALA A 21 7.15 -1.67 12.05
CA ALA A 21 6.96 -0.41 12.75
C ALA A 21 5.51 0.06 12.58
N ILE A 22 4.66 -0.16 13.58
CA ILE A 22 3.27 0.31 13.55
C ILE A 22 3.22 1.68 14.23
N THR A 23 2.78 2.71 13.51
CA THR A 23 2.81 4.10 13.97
C THR A 23 1.47 4.80 13.66
N PRO A 24 0.84 5.48 14.65
CA PRO A 24 1.24 5.59 16.06
C PRO A 24 1.02 4.30 16.85
N ARG A 25 0.06 3.44 16.46
CA ARG A 25 -0.24 2.15 17.09
C ARG A 25 -1.21 1.35 16.23
N GLU A 26 -1.33 0.07 16.54
CA GLU A 26 -2.36 -0.81 16.00
C GLU A 26 -3.78 -0.35 16.35
N VAL A 27 -4.73 -0.75 15.54
CA VAL A 27 -6.16 -0.43 15.73
C VAL A 27 -6.99 -1.70 15.88
N ARG A 28 -8.10 -1.59 16.61
CA ARG A 28 -9.14 -2.62 16.58
C ARG A 28 -9.99 -2.42 15.33
N TYR A 29 -10.04 -3.42 14.49
CA TYR A 29 -10.84 -3.41 13.28
C TYR A 29 -11.98 -4.42 13.39
N SER A 30 -13.20 -3.94 13.18
CA SER A 30 -14.40 -4.79 13.16
C SER A 30 -14.58 -5.37 11.76
N PHE A 31 -14.15 -6.62 11.59
CA PHE A 31 -14.25 -7.33 10.33
C PHE A 31 -15.62 -8.00 10.21
N LYS A 32 -16.44 -7.52 9.27
CA LYS A 32 -17.75 -8.14 8.99
C LYS A 32 -17.56 -9.43 8.21
N LEU A 33 -18.14 -10.52 8.71
CA LEU A 33 -18.09 -11.81 8.03
C LEU A 33 -18.97 -11.80 6.77
N MET A 34 -18.51 -12.48 5.74
CA MET A 34 -19.19 -12.47 4.44
C MET A 34 -20.49 -13.30 4.45
N LEU A 35 -20.50 -14.40 5.19
CA LEU A 35 -21.60 -15.39 5.18
C LEU A 35 -22.46 -15.37 6.44
N GLU A 36 -22.15 -14.48 7.39
CA GLU A 36 -22.85 -14.37 8.66
C GLU A 36 -23.10 -12.89 9.01
N ASP A 37 -24.23 -12.61 9.65
CA ASP A 37 -24.53 -11.24 10.11
C ASP A 37 -23.89 -10.94 11.46
N ARG A 38 -22.59 -11.18 11.55
CA ARG A 38 -21.77 -10.82 12.70
C ARG A 38 -20.40 -10.27 12.26
N SER A 39 -19.75 -9.58 13.15
CA SER A 39 -18.37 -9.11 12.97
C SER A 39 -17.45 -9.75 14.00
N ILE A 40 -16.17 -9.84 13.64
CA ILE A 40 -15.10 -10.22 14.58
C ILE A 40 -14.15 -9.05 14.75
N GLU A 41 -13.68 -8.84 15.97
CA GLU A 41 -12.68 -7.82 16.28
C GLU A 41 -11.27 -8.42 16.09
N ILE A 42 -10.50 -7.77 15.23
CA ILE A 42 -9.10 -8.15 14.97
C ILE A 42 -8.18 -6.96 15.21
N TRP A 43 -6.94 -7.24 15.57
CA TRP A 43 -5.90 -6.22 15.53
C TRP A 43 -5.45 -6.00 14.09
N ALA A 44 -5.35 -4.75 13.66
CA ALA A 44 -4.95 -4.36 12.32
C ALA A 44 -3.97 -3.19 12.37
N TYR A 45 -3.23 -3.00 11.29
CA TYR A 45 -2.47 -1.78 11.07
C TYR A 45 -3.45 -0.62 10.87
N ASN A 46 -3.10 0.56 11.39
CA ASN A 46 -3.78 1.78 11.00
C ASN A 46 -3.50 2.12 9.53
N LEU A 47 -4.30 3.01 8.97
CA LEU A 47 -4.21 3.37 7.56
C LEU A 47 -2.84 3.97 7.21
N GLU A 48 -2.33 4.83 8.07
CA GLU A 48 -1.06 5.54 7.87
C GLU A 48 0.13 4.58 7.81
N THR A 49 0.15 3.53 8.65
CA THR A 49 1.18 2.48 8.57
C THR A 49 1.09 1.72 7.25
N VAL A 50 -0.11 1.33 6.81
CA VAL A 50 -0.29 0.62 5.52
C VAL A 50 0.19 1.48 4.34
N LEU A 51 -0.19 2.76 4.32
CA LEU A 51 0.24 3.70 3.29
C LEU A 51 1.76 3.94 3.33
N ALA A 52 2.32 4.10 4.52
CA ALA A 52 3.75 4.34 4.70
C ALA A 52 4.61 3.18 4.20
N GLU A 53 4.23 1.93 4.49
CA GLU A 53 4.96 0.76 4.03
C GLU A 53 4.98 0.63 2.50
N LYS A 54 3.84 0.91 1.86
CA LYS A 54 3.73 0.87 0.40
C LYS A 54 4.47 2.04 -0.25
N LEU A 55 4.32 3.23 0.30
CA LEU A 55 4.98 4.44 -0.18
C LEU A 55 6.50 4.32 -0.07
N GLU A 56 7.01 3.84 1.07
CA GLU A 56 8.42 3.55 1.26
C GLU A 56 8.93 2.54 0.23
N THR A 57 8.17 1.48 -0.04
CA THR A 57 8.54 0.46 -1.03
C THR A 57 8.64 1.04 -2.44
N VAL A 58 7.74 1.94 -2.84
CA VAL A 58 7.82 2.64 -4.13
C VAL A 58 9.07 3.52 -4.20
N VAL A 59 9.34 4.29 -3.14
CA VAL A 59 10.49 5.20 -3.10
C VAL A 59 11.82 4.45 -3.07
N SER A 60 11.92 3.38 -2.28
CA SER A 60 13.18 2.67 -2.10
C SER A 60 13.54 1.73 -3.26
N ARG A 61 12.55 1.20 -3.96
CA ARG A 61 12.75 0.24 -5.06
C ARG A 61 12.62 0.85 -6.45
N VAL A 62 12.02 2.00 -6.57
CA VAL A 62 11.83 2.72 -7.83
C VAL A 62 11.30 1.76 -8.92
N THR A 63 11.96 1.68 -10.08
CA THR A 63 11.57 0.82 -11.22
C THR A 63 11.77 -0.68 -10.99
N THR A 64 12.45 -1.09 -9.91
CA THR A 64 12.56 -2.50 -9.52
C THR A 64 11.32 -3.00 -8.75
N ASN A 65 10.41 -2.11 -8.38
CA ASN A 65 9.13 -2.50 -7.76
C ASN A 65 8.13 -2.96 -8.82
N THR A 66 8.06 -4.26 -9.07
CA THR A 66 7.09 -4.86 -10.01
C THR A 66 5.71 -5.14 -9.41
N ARG A 67 5.47 -4.77 -8.15
CA ARG A 67 4.24 -5.05 -7.43
C ARG A 67 3.17 -3.99 -7.72
N MET A 68 2.55 -4.06 -8.91
CA MET A 68 1.53 -3.08 -9.35
C MET A 68 0.36 -2.94 -8.39
N ARG A 69 0.10 -3.95 -7.57
CA ARG A 69 -0.91 -3.87 -6.52
C ARG A 69 -0.59 -2.80 -5.47
N ASP A 70 0.68 -2.59 -5.12
CA ASP A 70 1.05 -1.55 -4.16
C ASP A 70 0.73 -0.15 -4.71
N PHE A 71 0.94 0.07 -6.00
CA PHE A 71 0.56 1.31 -6.68
C PHE A 71 -0.96 1.50 -6.70
N TYR A 72 -1.71 0.45 -7.04
CA TYR A 72 -3.17 0.48 -6.99
C TYR A 72 -3.69 0.77 -5.58
N ASP A 73 -3.16 0.08 -4.57
CA ASP A 73 -3.59 0.23 -3.19
C ASP A 73 -3.34 1.66 -2.67
N LEU A 74 -2.18 2.27 -2.99
CA LEU A 74 -1.90 3.67 -2.66
C LEU A 74 -2.91 4.62 -3.29
N HIS A 75 -3.25 4.41 -4.57
CA HIS A 75 -4.27 5.21 -5.26
C HIS A 75 -5.63 5.04 -4.60
N ILE A 76 -6.15 3.81 -4.51
CA ILE A 76 -7.52 3.59 -4.05
C ILE A 76 -7.73 3.96 -2.58
N LEU A 77 -6.76 3.70 -1.71
CA LEU A 77 -6.84 4.10 -0.31
C LEU A 77 -6.81 5.61 -0.15
N SER A 78 -6.02 6.33 -0.96
CA SER A 78 -6.04 7.80 -0.95
C SER A 78 -7.37 8.37 -1.43
N GLN A 79 -8.02 7.76 -2.42
CA GLN A 79 -9.33 8.20 -2.89
C GLN A 79 -10.45 7.92 -1.88
N LEU A 80 -10.46 6.74 -1.29
CA LEU A 80 -11.53 6.32 -0.37
C LEU A 80 -11.38 6.93 1.04
N HIS A 81 -10.17 7.15 1.47
CA HIS A 81 -9.88 7.51 2.87
C HIS A 81 -9.03 8.79 3.00
N GLY A 82 -8.78 9.51 1.92
CA GLY A 82 -7.88 10.69 1.92
C GLY A 82 -8.21 11.72 3.00
N GLN A 83 -9.50 11.93 3.28
CA GLN A 83 -9.94 12.88 4.32
C GLN A 83 -9.71 12.39 5.76
N SER A 84 -9.52 11.09 5.96
CA SER A 84 -9.26 10.51 7.29
C SER A 84 -7.77 10.32 7.57
N ILE A 85 -6.90 10.51 6.58
CA ILE A 85 -5.45 10.43 6.75
C ILE A 85 -4.98 11.60 7.61
N VAL A 86 -4.28 11.29 8.69
CA VAL A 86 -3.62 12.29 9.54
C VAL A 86 -2.20 12.53 9.03
N PRO A 87 -1.88 13.72 8.47
CA PRO A 87 -0.57 13.97 7.84
C PRO A 87 0.62 13.72 8.76
N ALA A 88 0.51 14.13 10.03
CA ALA A 88 1.55 13.93 11.03
C ALA A 88 1.83 12.44 11.31
N ASP A 89 0.76 11.63 11.38
CA ASP A 89 0.88 10.19 11.61
C ASP A 89 1.43 9.48 10.37
N LEU A 90 1.01 9.87 9.16
CA LEU A 90 1.57 9.35 7.92
C LEU A 90 3.07 9.66 7.80
N ARG A 91 3.47 10.89 8.14
CA ARG A 91 4.88 11.29 8.19
C ARG A 91 5.68 10.44 9.17
N ALA A 92 5.16 10.30 10.40
CA ALA A 92 5.80 9.51 11.45
C ALA A 92 5.93 8.03 11.06
N ALA A 93 4.88 7.45 10.48
CA ALA A 93 4.87 6.08 9.97
C ALA A 93 5.89 5.88 8.84
N LEU A 94 5.96 6.81 7.88
CA LEU A 94 6.91 6.74 6.76
C LEU A 94 8.36 6.78 7.26
N ILE A 95 8.67 7.68 8.20
CA ILE A 95 10.00 7.78 8.81
C ILE A 95 10.33 6.50 9.60
N ALA A 96 9.39 6.01 10.41
CA ALA A 96 9.59 4.80 11.21
C ALA A 96 9.83 3.57 10.33
N THR A 97 9.07 3.42 9.25
CA THR A 97 9.24 2.34 8.27
C THR A 97 10.59 2.43 7.57
N ALA A 98 10.97 3.60 7.07
CA ALA A 98 12.25 3.82 6.40
C ALA A 98 13.43 3.55 7.33
N LYS A 99 13.35 4.01 8.59
CA LYS A 99 14.36 3.75 9.62
C LYS A 99 14.50 2.26 9.89
N LYS A 100 13.39 1.55 10.05
CA LYS A 100 13.37 0.10 10.26
C LYS A 100 14.04 -0.66 9.11
N ARG A 101 13.86 -0.19 7.87
CA ARG A 101 14.40 -0.81 6.66
C ARG A 101 15.78 -0.28 6.24
N GLY A 102 16.30 0.75 6.91
CA GLY A 102 17.58 1.38 6.56
C GLY A 102 17.53 2.15 5.23
N THR A 103 16.38 2.66 4.87
CA THR A 103 16.10 3.31 3.57
C THR A 103 15.85 4.81 3.68
N GLU A 104 16.08 5.42 4.84
CA GLU A 104 15.80 6.84 5.13
C GLU A 104 16.42 7.79 4.09
N LYS A 105 17.61 7.45 3.59
CA LYS A 105 18.31 8.25 2.59
C LYS A 105 17.53 8.45 1.29
N TYR A 106 16.66 7.51 0.93
CA TYR A 106 15.87 7.58 -0.30
C TYR A 106 14.64 8.51 -0.18
N LEU A 107 14.21 8.83 1.05
CA LEU A 107 13.06 9.70 1.24
C LEU A 107 13.30 11.13 0.72
N ALA A 108 14.52 11.63 0.79
CA ALA A 108 14.84 12.96 0.27
C ALA A 108 14.70 13.02 -1.26
N ASP A 109 15.04 11.94 -1.94
CA ASP A 109 15.06 11.84 -3.41
C ASP A 109 13.75 11.28 -3.99
N ALA A 110 12.71 11.09 -3.16
CA ALA A 110 11.44 10.52 -3.60
C ALA A 110 10.79 11.24 -4.81
N PRO A 111 10.83 12.57 -4.96
CA PRO A 111 10.32 13.23 -6.17
C PRO A 111 10.97 12.72 -7.44
N ALA A 112 12.30 12.58 -7.46
CA ALA A 112 13.04 12.04 -8.61
C ALA A 112 12.70 10.56 -8.85
N ALA A 113 12.52 9.77 -7.78
CA ALA A 113 12.09 8.38 -7.88
C ALA A 113 10.70 8.25 -8.55
N PHE A 114 9.76 9.15 -8.24
CA PHE A 114 8.45 9.15 -8.88
C PHE A 114 8.53 9.54 -10.35
N ASP A 115 9.41 10.50 -10.72
CA ASP A 115 9.62 10.89 -12.11
C ASP A 115 10.20 9.72 -12.92
N GLU A 116 11.16 8.99 -12.36
CA GLU A 116 11.75 7.81 -12.97
C GLU A 116 10.70 6.69 -13.15
N VAL A 117 9.92 6.40 -12.11
CA VAL A 117 8.84 5.39 -12.14
C VAL A 117 7.80 5.72 -13.19
N GLU A 118 7.41 6.99 -13.32
CA GLU A 118 6.40 7.43 -14.29
C GLU A 118 6.91 7.35 -15.72
N ALA A 119 8.17 7.74 -15.94
CA ALA A 119 8.79 7.79 -17.28
C ALA A 119 9.21 6.42 -17.80
N ASP A 120 9.32 5.39 -16.95
CA ASP A 120 9.81 4.07 -17.37
C ASP A 120 8.74 3.30 -18.17
N PRO A 121 9.00 2.98 -19.46
CA PRO A 121 8.05 2.25 -20.30
C PRO A 121 7.73 0.84 -19.79
N ASN A 122 8.63 0.22 -19.02
CA ASN A 122 8.41 -1.11 -18.47
C ASN A 122 7.41 -1.06 -17.32
N MET A 123 7.46 -0.02 -16.49
CA MET A 123 6.48 0.22 -15.42
C MET A 123 5.07 0.40 -16.01
N GLU A 124 4.92 1.21 -17.05
CA GLU A 124 3.64 1.38 -17.74
C GLU A 124 3.16 0.07 -18.39
N LYS A 125 4.06 -0.74 -18.95
CA LYS A 125 3.73 -2.07 -19.50
C LYS A 125 3.25 -3.01 -18.40
N LEU A 126 3.89 -3.02 -17.24
CA LEU A 126 3.46 -3.82 -16.08
C LEU A 126 2.09 -3.37 -15.59
N TRP A 127 1.84 -2.04 -15.55
CA TRP A 127 0.53 -1.50 -15.20
C TRP A 127 -0.56 -1.95 -16.17
N ARG A 128 -0.32 -1.88 -17.48
CA ARG A 128 -1.26 -2.38 -18.50
C ARG A 128 -1.54 -3.88 -18.37
N ALA A 129 -0.53 -4.67 -17.99
CA ALA A 129 -0.71 -6.10 -17.73
C ALA A 129 -1.57 -6.33 -16.47
N TYR A 130 -1.39 -5.51 -15.43
CA TYR A 130 -2.21 -5.51 -14.22
C TYR A 130 -3.67 -5.18 -14.53
N GLN A 131 -3.94 -4.13 -15.31
CA GLN A 131 -5.28 -3.73 -15.76
C GLN A 131 -6.01 -4.85 -16.52
N LYS A 132 -5.31 -5.56 -17.40
CA LYS A 132 -5.89 -6.72 -18.14
C LYS A 132 -6.31 -7.85 -17.20
N LYS A 133 -5.63 -8.02 -16.09
CA LYS A 133 -5.90 -9.07 -15.10
C LYS A 133 -7.01 -8.67 -14.12
N PHE A 134 -7.13 -7.38 -13.83
CA PHE A 134 -8.00 -6.87 -12.77
C PHE A 134 -8.90 -5.75 -13.30
N SER A 135 -10.17 -6.09 -13.55
CA SER A 135 -11.17 -5.18 -14.15
C SER A 135 -11.40 -3.92 -13.32
N TYR A 136 -11.24 -3.96 -12.02
CA TYR A 136 -11.37 -2.79 -11.15
C TYR A 136 -10.30 -1.71 -11.39
N ALA A 137 -9.22 -2.03 -12.07
CA ALA A 137 -8.16 -1.09 -12.42
C ALA A 137 -8.20 -0.64 -13.89
N ALA A 138 -9.16 -1.15 -14.69
CA ALA A 138 -9.16 -1.02 -16.15
C ALA A 138 -9.13 0.45 -16.63
N ASP A 139 -9.87 1.33 -15.94
CA ASP A 139 -10.04 2.73 -16.34
C ASP A 139 -9.01 3.71 -15.69
N LEU A 140 -8.05 3.17 -14.92
CA LEU A 140 -7.07 4.00 -14.22
C LEU A 140 -5.80 4.19 -15.07
N SER A 141 -5.51 5.40 -15.50
CA SER A 141 -4.26 5.69 -16.20
C SER A 141 -3.06 5.54 -15.26
N TRP A 142 -1.90 5.17 -15.82
CA TRP A 142 -0.64 5.10 -15.08
C TRP A 142 -0.30 6.45 -14.42
N HIS A 143 -0.44 7.53 -15.18
CA HIS A 143 -0.25 8.90 -14.68
C HIS A 143 -1.12 9.20 -13.46
N THR A 144 -2.43 8.88 -13.51
CA THR A 144 -3.36 9.11 -12.39
C THR A 144 -2.91 8.39 -11.12
N VAL A 145 -2.43 7.17 -11.26
CA VAL A 145 -1.94 6.37 -10.12
C VAL A 145 -0.67 6.99 -9.53
N VAL A 146 0.30 7.35 -10.35
CA VAL A 146 1.54 7.99 -9.88
C VAL A 146 1.28 9.35 -9.24
N GLU A 147 0.37 10.17 -9.78
CA GLU A 147 -0.02 11.45 -9.17
C GLU A 147 -0.68 11.29 -7.79
N SER A 148 -1.45 10.22 -7.58
CA SER A 148 -1.99 9.92 -6.24
C SER A 148 -0.86 9.63 -5.25
N ILE A 149 0.17 8.90 -5.68
CA ILE A 149 1.35 8.59 -4.86
C ILE A 149 2.15 9.85 -4.53
N ARG A 150 2.37 10.72 -5.52
CA ARG A 150 3.01 12.03 -5.31
C ARG A 150 2.23 12.88 -4.29
N SER A 151 0.91 12.86 -4.40
CA SER A 151 0.03 13.62 -3.50
C SER A 151 0.10 13.10 -2.07
N LEU A 152 0.10 11.76 -1.88
CA LEU A 152 0.31 11.16 -0.56
C LEU A 152 1.68 11.51 0.03
N TYR A 153 2.72 11.50 -0.79
CA TYR A 153 4.05 11.88 -0.33
C TYR A 153 4.12 13.36 0.07
N ARG A 154 3.51 14.24 -0.73
CA ARG A 154 3.39 15.67 -0.38
C ARG A 154 2.63 15.86 0.94
N LEU A 155 1.54 15.11 1.14
CA LEU A 155 0.79 15.13 2.40
C LEU A 155 1.64 14.71 3.59
N ALA A 156 2.44 13.66 3.46
CA ALA A 156 3.36 13.20 4.50
C ALA A 156 4.49 14.22 4.81
N ARG A 157 4.75 15.17 3.90
CA ARG A 157 5.75 16.23 4.07
C ARG A 157 5.18 17.59 4.44
N ALA A 158 3.85 17.74 4.41
CA ALA A 158 3.22 18.98 4.85
C ALA A 158 3.52 19.24 6.33
N GLU A 159 3.86 20.47 6.66
CA GLU A 159 4.09 20.96 8.03
C GLU A 159 2.77 21.24 8.75
#